data_18b5e9e00860c79a0de0473398094283
#
_entry.id   18b5e9e00860c79a0de0473398094283
#
_cell.length_a   1.000
_cell.length_b   1.000
_cell.length_c   1.000
_cell.angle_alpha   90.00
_cell.angle_beta   90.00
_cell.angle_gamma   90.00
#
_symmetry.space_group_name_H-M   'P 1'
#
loop_
_entity.id
_entity.type
_entity.pdbx_description
1 polymer ?
#
loop_
_entity_poly.entity_id
_entity_poly.type
_entity_poly.pdbx_seq_one_letter_code
_entity_poly.pdbx_strand_id
1 'polypeptide(L)'
;SLVANKSLQKGAVLSFEPHYLNFSRLNLNLRANSISTKSIFMNAVGAKNETLPFSVNQDSNYLTSGGKIGKFKKKTSTPIQVLAIDNILDVTAKKNVKIIKIDVEGHEYECLLGMKQTLIESHPIIFFECMSLSNDSEIEIFLNELEYTIFSIDDWEGTIKETKFLYPIFDNNNNIIHQKINRLAAHKTKIDLLSQILT
;
A
#
# COMPACT_ATOMS: atom_id res chain seq x y z
N SER A 1 -1.06 10.77 -1.18
CA SER A 1 -0.44 11.38 -2.39
C SER A 1 -0.17 12.87 -2.25
N LEU A 2 -1.16 13.67 -1.77
CA LEU A 2 -1.00 15.13 -1.67
C LEU A 2 0.13 15.54 -0.72
N VAL A 3 0.12 15.01 0.51
CA VAL A 3 1.17 15.28 1.51
C VAL A 3 2.54 14.85 1.01
N ALA A 4 2.66 13.63 0.47
CA ALA A 4 3.91 13.13 -0.08
C ALA A 4 4.46 14.04 -1.18
N ASN A 5 3.63 14.49 -2.13
CA ASN A 5 4.07 15.41 -3.18
C ASN A 5 4.55 16.77 -2.64
N LYS A 6 3.86 17.30 -1.60
CA LYS A 6 4.28 18.58 -0.97
C LYS A 6 5.57 18.47 -0.17
N SER A 7 5.86 17.29 0.39
CA SER A 7 7.07 17.06 1.21
C SER A 7 8.31 16.75 0.37
N LEU A 8 8.15 16.37 -0.90
CA LEU A 8 9.27 16.05 -1.77
C LEU A 8 10.03 17.30 -2.23
N GLN A 9 11.34 17.30 -1.97
CA GLN A 9 12.26 18.29 -2.57
C GLN A 9 12.73 17.85 -3.96
N LYS A 10 12.89 16.54 -4.18
CA LYS A 10 13.29 15.93 -5.47
C LYS A 10 12.59 14.57 -5.63
N GLY A 11 12.32 14.17 -6.87
CA GLY A 11 11.69 12.91 -7.20
C GLY A 11 10.24 13.06 -7.64
N ALA A 12 9.52 11.96 -7.64
CA ALA A 12 8.11 11.90 -8.02
C ALA A 12 7.34 10.94 -7.11
N VAL A 13 6.04 11.19 -6.96
CA VAL A 13 5.10 10.26 -6.33
C VAL A 13 4.28 9.63 -7.43
N LEU A 14 4.34 8.29 -7.54
CA LEU A 14 3.42 7.52 -8.34
C LEU A 14 2.22 7.14 -7.48
N SER A 15 1.01 7.34 -7.97
CA SER A 15 -0.22 7.00 -7.24
C SER A 15 -1.14 6.17 -8.12
N PHE A 16 -1.64 5.09 -7.56
CA PHE A 16 -2.54 4.15 -8.22
C PHE A 16 -3.87 4.13 -7.46
N GLU A 17 -4.96 4.32 -8.16
CA GLU A 17 -6.32 4.31 -7.59
C GLU A 17 -7.29 3.72 -8.62
N PRO A 18 -7.77 2.49 -8.43
CA PRO A 18 -8.63 1.82 -9.40
C PRO A 18 -10.05 2.37 -9.44
N HIS A 19 -10.54 2.96 -8.34
CA HIS A 19 -11.90 3.43 -8.26
C HIS A 19 -12.07 4.80 -8.92
N TYR A 20 -12.90 4.90 -9.95
CA TYR A 20 -13.08 6.11 -10.76
C TYR A 20 -13.36 7.38 -9.93
N LEU A 21 -14.27 7.32 -8.96
CA LEU A 21 -14.61 8.50 -8.14
C LEU A 21 -13.44 8.95 -7.27
N ASN A 22 -12.72 8.01 -6.66
CA ASN A 22 -11.54 8.31 -5.84
C ASN A 22 -10.41 8.87 -6.72
N PHE A 23 -10.18 8.27 -7.88
CA PHE A 23 -9.22 8.77 -8.87
C PHE A 23 -9.57 10.20 -9.31
N SER A 24 -10.84 10.48 -9.60
CA SER A 24 -11.30 11.81 -9.99
C SER A 24 -11.06 12.85 -8.88
N ARG A 25 -11.34 12.48 -7.64
CA ARG A 25 -11.05 13.33 -6.46
C ARG A 25 -9.56 13.56 -6.25
N LEU A 26 -8.75 12.49 -6.39
CA LEU A 26 -7.29 12.60 -6.34
C LEU A 26 -6.78 13.59 -7.39
N ASN A 27 -7.26 13.47 -8.64
CA ASN A 27 -6.91 14.37 -9.74
C ASN A 27 -7.27 15.83 -9.42
N LEU A 28 -8.51 16.07 -8.96
CA LEU A 28 -8.96 17.41 -8.57
C LEU A 28 -8.12 18.00 -7.43
N ASN A 29 -7.85 17.21 -6.40
CA ASN A 29 -7.05 17.65 -5.24
C ASN A 29 -5.60 18.01 -5.64
N LEU A 30 -4.97 17.23 -6.52
CA LEU A 30 -3.63 17.54 -7.00
C LEU A 30 -3.63 18.84 -7.83
N ARG A 31 -4.58 19.00 -8.75
CA ARG A 31 -4.73 20.23 -9.56
C ARG A 31 -4.97 21.45 -8.69
N ALA A 32 -5.88 21.38 -7.72
CA ALA A 32 -6.17 22.46 -6.78
C ALA A 32 -4.94 22.90 -5.94
N ASN A 33 -3.96 22.03 -5.82
CA ASN A 33 -2.69 22.30 -5.11
C ASN A 33 -1.51 22.54 -6.06
N SER A 34 -1.75 22.74 -7.35
CA SER A 34 -0.72 22.97 -8.39
C SER A 34 0.28 21.82 -8.52
N ILE A 35 -0.13 20.59 -8.22
CA ILE A 35 0.68 19.38 -8.35
C ILE A 35 0.37 18.70 -9.68
N SER A 36 1.42 18.23 -10.38
CA SER A 36 1.26 17.52 -11.64
C SER A 36 0.46 16.22 -11.48
N THR A 37 -0.45 15.97 -12.41
CA THR A 37 -1.25 14.74 -12.45
C THR A 37 -0.70 13.68 -13.42
N LYS A 38 0.52 13.88 -13.95
CA LYS A 38 1.15 12.94 -14.89
C LYS A 38 1.54 11.60 -14.26
N SER A 39 1.62 11.54 -12.94
CA SER A 39 2.06 10.38 -12.17
C SER A 39 0.94 9.71 -11.39
N ILE A 40 -0.32 9.92 -11.80
CA ILE A 40 -1.47 9.21 -11.24
C ILE A 40 -2.08 8.27 -12.28
N PHE A 41 -2.42 7.07 -11.84
CA PHE A 41 -2.87 5.98 -12.70
C PHE A 41 -4.22 5.44 -12.21
N MET A 42 -5.20 5.33 -13.11
CA MET A 42 -6.51 4.73 -12.81
C MET A 42 -6.41 3.20 -12.96
N ASN A 43 -5.53 2.59 -12.19
CA ASN A 43 -5.21 1.17 -12.21
C ASN A 43 -5.12 0.64 -10.80
N ALA A 44 -5.35 -0.66 -10.63
CA ALA A 44 -4.92 -1.37 -9.44
C ALA A 44 -3.46 -1.83 -9.57
N VAL A 45 -2.86 -2.17 -8.45
CA VAL A 45 -1.54 -2.82 -8.40
C VAL A 45 -1.72 -4.26 -7.97
N GLY A 46 -0.97 -5.18 -8.55
CA GLY A 46 -0.99 -6.61 -8.21
C GLY A 46 0.21 -7.36 -8.76
N ALA A 47 0.21 -8.68 -8.65
CA ALA A 47 1.34 -9.55 -8.96
C ALA A 47 1.74 -9.56 -10.45
N LYS A 48 0.80 -9.30 -11.35
CA LYS A 48 1.02 -9.30 -12.81
C LYS A 48 0.06 -8.34 -13.51
N ASN A 49 0.38 -8.04 -14.78
CA ASN A 49 -0.52 -7.25 -15.61
C ASN A 49 -1.70 -8.11 -16.07
N GLU A 50 -2.90 -7.78 -15.62
CA GLU A 50 -4.12 -8.52 -15.96
C GLU A 50 -5.37 -7.64 -15.79
N THR A 51 -6.52 -8.16 -16.22
CA THR A 51 -7.81 -7.53 -15.99
C THR A 51 -8.58 -8.34 -14.95
N LEU A 52 -8.95 -7.71 -13.84
CA LEU A 52 -9.70 -8.36 -12.76
C LEU A 52 -11.04 -7.65 -12.49
N PRO A 53 -12.04 -8.38 -12.01
CA PRO A 53 -13.28 -7.78 -11.54
C PRO A 53 -13.03 -6.98 -10.24
N PHE A 54 -13.54 -5.76 -10.23
CA PHE A 54 -13.48 -4.86 -9.08
C PHE A 54 -14.89 -4.54 -8.61
N SER A 55 -15.16 -4.73 -7.35
CA SER A 55 -16.46 -4.45 -6.73
C SER A 55 -16.32 -3.34 -5.69
N VAL A 56 -17.25 -2.40 -5.74
CA VAL A 56 -17.37 -1.31 -4.76
C VAL A 56 -18.63 -1.55 -3.93
N ASN A 57 -18.54 -1.35 -2.64
CA ASN A 57 -19.71 -1.44 -1.77
C ASN A 57 -20.61 -0.23 -2.04
N GLN A 58 -21.78 -0.44 -2.64
CA GLN A 58 -22.72 0.63 -3.04
C GLN A 58 -23.55 1.18 -1.87
N ASP A 59 -23.48 0.58 -0.69
CA ASP A 59 -24.32 0.95 0.45
C ASP A 59 -23.86 2.21 1.21
N SER A 60 -22.76 2.84 0.81
CA SER A 60 -22.29 4.08 1.38
C SER A 60 -22.50 5.24 0.41
N ASN A 61 -23.45 6.14 0.71
CA ASN A 61 -23.60 7.45 0.07
C ASN A 61 -22.39 8.38 0.30
N TYR A 62 -21.36 7.90 0.95
CA TYR A 62 -20.12 8.60 1.30
C TYR A 62 -18.92 7.85 0.74
N LEU A 63 -17.85 8.59 0.48
CA LEU A 63 -16.52 8.15 0.06
C LEU A 63 -16.31 6.65 0.25
N THR A 64 -16.29 5.90 -0.84
CA THR A 64 -16.14 4.45 -0.81
C THR A 64 -14.73 4.09 -0.31
N SER A 65 -14.59 3.92 0.98
CA SER A 65 -13.58 3.07 1.54
C SER A 65 -14.00 1.62 1.24
N GLY A 66 -13.17 0.82 0.61
CA GLY A 66 -13.42 -0.62 0.49
C GLY A 66 -13.87 -1.09 -0.89
N GLY A 67 -13.16 -0.69 -1.95
CA GLY A 67 -13.19 -1.43 -3.21
C GLY A 67 -12.33 -2.68 -3.10
N LYS A 68 -12.85 -3.86 -3.49
CA LYS A 68 -12.12 -5.13 -3.46
C LYS A 68 -11.94 -5.73 -4.84
N ILE A 69 -10.76 -6.32 -5.07
CA ILE A 69 -10.44 -7.09 -6.27
C ILE A 69 -10.77 -8.57 -6.00
N GLY A 70 -11.35 -9.28 -6.98
CA GLY A 70 -11.56 -10.72 -6.90
C GLY A 70 -12.89 -11.20 -7.43
N LYS A 71 -13.16 -12.50 -7.28
CA LYS A 71 -14.42 -13.13 -7.70
C LYS A 71 -15.52 -12.85 -6.68
N PHE A 72 -16.48 -12.02 -7.05
CA PHE A 72 -17.65 -11.70 -6.22
C PHE A 72 -18.90 -12.37 -6.72
N LYS A 73 -19.76 -12.79 -5.77
CA LYS A 73 -21.10 -13.31 -6.07
C LYS A 73 -22.11 -12.25 -6.51
N LYS A 74 -21.78 -10.94 -6.41
CA LYS A 74 -22.68 -9.82 -6.78
C LYS A 74 -22.47 -9.36 -8.23
N LYS A 75 -23.58 -9.06 -8.90
CA LYS A 75 -23.69 -8.66 -10.33
C LYS A 75 -23.05 -7.31 -10.70
N THR A 76 -22.37 -6.60 -9.79
CA THR A 76 -21.91 -5.22 -9.98
C THR A 76 -20.40 -5.09 -9.87
N SER A 77 -19.66 -5.96 -10.56
CA SER A 77 -18.22 -5.78 -10.69
C SER A 77 -17.87 -5.12 -12.02
N THR A 78 -16.97 -4.15 -12.00
CA THR A 78 -16.43 -3.51 -13.20
C THR A 78 -15.03 -4.07 -13.45
N PRO A 79 -14.68 -4.41 -14.71
CA PRO A 79 -13.31 -4.84 -15.02
C PRO A 79 -12.35 -3.66 -14.84
N ILE A 80 -11.24 -3.90 -14.13
CA ILE A 80 -10.15 -2.94 -13.98
C ILE A 80 -8.84 -3.54 -14.45
N GLN A 81 -7.94 -2.67 -14.93
CA GLN A 81 -6.58 -3.07 -15.27
C GLN A 81 -5.74 -3.12 -13.97
N VAL A 82 -5.10 -4.24 -13.75
CA VAL A 82 -4.11 -4.46 -12.70
C VAL A 82 -2.72 -4.40 -13.32
N LEU A 83 -1.78 -3.73 -12.67
CA LEU A 83 -0.42 -3.55 -13.13
C LEU A 83 0.57 -4.06 -12.08
N ALA A 84 1.58 -4.78 -12.51
CA ALA A 84 2.74 -5.06 -11.68
C ALA A 84 3.72 -3.88 -11.76
N ILE A 85 4.16 -3.39 -10.62
CA ILE A 85 5.07 -2.22 -10.53
C ILE A 85 6.39 -2.51 -11.27
N ASP A 86 6.89 -3.74 -11.15
CA ASP A 86 8.12 -4.16 -11.83
C ASP A 86 8.03 -4.11 -13.36
N ASN A 87 6.82 -4.12 -13.92
CA ASN A 87 6.60 -3.97 -15.36
C ASN A 87 6.46 -2.52 -15.83
N ILE A 88 6.22 -1.59 -14.90
CA ILE A 88 6.04 -0.17 -15.20
C ILE A 88 7.35 0.60 -15.01
N LEU A 89 8.09 0.30 -13.96
CA LEU A 89 9.33 0.97 -13.64
C LEU A 89 10.47 0.43 -14.52
N ASP A 90 11.23 1.33 -15.12
CA ASP A 90 12.51 0.96 -15.74
C ASP A 90 13.57 0.62 -14.67
N VAL A 91 14.70 0.09 -15.11
CA VAL A 91 15.79 -0.34 -14.22
C VAL A 91 16.29 0.78 -13.31
N THR A 92 16.36 2.02 -13.82
CA THR A 92 16.83 3.16 -13.05
C THR A 92 15.81 3.57 -11.98
N ALA A 93 14.54 3.59 -12.33
CA ALA A 93 13.46 3.93 -11.42
C ALA A 93 13.33 2.90 -10.29
N LYS A 94 13.43 1.60 -10.59
CA LYS A 94 13.43 0.54 -9.58
C LYS A 94 14.47 0.75 -8.49
N LYS A 95 15.70 1.14 -8.84
CA LYS A 95 16.80 1.40 -7.89
C LYS A 95 16.61 2.65 -7.04
N ASN A 96 15.63 3.49 -7.37
CA ASN A 96 15.45 4.79 -6.73
C ASN A 96 14.16 4.92 -5.91
N VAL A 97 13.37 3.86 -5.76
CA VAL A 97 12.19 3.87 -4.88
C VAL A 97 12.64 3.98 -3.42
N LYS A 98 12.10 4.94 -2.68
CA LYS A 98 12.49 5.20 -1.29
C LYS A 98 11.41 4.78 -0.29
N ILE A 99 10.16 5.03 -0.63
CA ILE A 99 9.02 4.77 0.24
C ILE A 99 7.88 4.20 -0.59
N ILE A 100 7.19 3.23 -0.03
CA ILE A 100 5.97 2.64 -0.59
C ILE A 100 4.88 2.70 0.49
N LYS A 101 3.66 3.12 0.14
CA LYS A 101 2.46 2.94 0.96
C LYS A 101 1.50 2.03 0.20
N ILE A 102 1.08 0.96 0.85
CA ILE A 102 0.09 -0.01 0.34
C ILE A 102 -1.13 0.06 1.24
N ASP A 103 -2.31 0.28 0.64
CA ASP A 103 -3.58 0.44 1.32
C ASP A 103 -4.67 0.01 0.32
N VAL A 104 -4.87 -1.30 0.23
CA VAL A 104 -5.58 -1.94 -0.90
C VAL A 104 -6.63 -2.97 -0.46
N GLU A 105 -7.03 -2.89 0.84
CA GLU A 105 -8.17 -3.64 1.38
C GLU A 105 -8.07 -5.18 1.18
N GLY A 106 -6.90 -5.75 1.46
CA GLY A 106 -6.66 -7.20 1.44
C GLY A 106 -6.00 -7.73 0.17
N HIS A 107 -5.37 -6.86 -0.64
CA HIS A 107 -4.61 -7.22 -1.84
C HIS A 107 -3.11 -6.87 -1.69
N GLU A 108 -2.65 -6.71 -0.45
CA GLU A 108 -1.30 -6.27 -0.10
C GLU A 108 -0.24 -7.25 -0.58
N TYR A 109 -0.48 -8.55 -0.42
CA TYR A 109 0.45 -9.60 -0.84
C TYR A 109 0.71 -9.58 -2.35
N GLU A 110 -0.34 -9.50 -3.14
CA GLU A 110 -0.24 -9.41 -4.61
C GLU A 110 0.47 -8.13 -5.05
N CYS A 111 0.27 -7.02 -4.35
CA CYS A 111 1.02 -5.79 -4.58
C CYS A 111 2.52 -5.99 -4.33
N LEU A 112 2.89 -6.63 -3.22
CA LEU A 112 4.28 -6.93 -2.89
C LEU A 112 4.92 -7.86 -3.92
N LEU A 113 4.21 -8.89 -4.37
CA LEU A 113 4.68 -9.79 -5.44
C LEU A 113 4.97 -9.04 -6.73
N GLY A 114 4.10 -8.10 -7.13
CA GLY A 114 4.26 -7.31 -8.36
C GLY A 114 5.35 -6.25 -8.32
N MET A 115 6.01 -6.07 -7.16
CA MET A 115 7.14 -5.16 -6.99
C MET A 115 8.38 -5.83 -6.40
N LYS A 116 8.45 -7.17 -6.43
CA LYS A 116 9.53 -7.95 -5.82
C LYS A 116 10.92 -7.48 -6.25
N GLN A 117 11.13 -7.23 -7.55
CA GLN A 117 12.41 -6.77 -8.06
C GLN A 117 12.75 -5.35 -7.56
N THR A 118 11.76 -4.48 -7.52
CA THR A 118 11.90 -3.14 -6.92
C THR A 118 12.30 -3.19 -5.46
N LEU A 119 11.71 -4.10 -4.67
CA LEU A 119 12.06 -4.31 -3.26
C LEU A 119 13.51 -4.77 -3.10
N ILE A 120 13.97 -5.71 -3.95
CA ILE A 120 15.36 -6.22 -3.94
C ILE A 120 16.35 -5.13 -4.34
N GLU A 121 16.03 -4.28 -5.32
CA GLU A 121 16.99 -3.32 -5.88
C GLU A 121 17.11 -2.02 -5.08
N SER A 122 16.04 -1.57 -4.44
CA SER A 122 16.02 -0.24 -3.79
C SER A 122 15.85 -0.29 -2.27
N HIS A 123 15.43 -1.41 -1.71
CA HIS A 123 15.15 -1.59 -0.29
C HIS A 123 14.32 -0.43 0.28
N PRO A 124 13.13 -0.12 -0.28
CA PRO A 124 12.30 0.98 0.21
C PRO A 124 11.76 0.71 1.60
N ILE A 125 11.43 1.75 2.36
CA ILE A 125 10.59 1.61 3.54
C ILE A 125 9.15 1.40 3.06
N ILE A 126 8.46 0.39 3.61
CA ILE A 126 7.11 0.01 3.20
C ILE A 126 6.15 0.29 4.35
N PHE A 127 5.09 1.03 4.08
CA PHE A 127 3.94 1.18 4.97
C PHE A 127 2.76 0.41 4.38
N PHE A 128 2.12 -0.42 5.18
CA PHE A 128 0.95 -1.20 4.73
C PHE A 128 -0.03 -1.45 5.87
N GLU A 129 -1.27 -1.78 5.53
CA GLU A 129 -2.28 -2.17 6.50
C GLU A 129 -2.36 -3.69 6.63
N CYS A 130 -2.66 -4.15 7.83
CA CYS A 130 -2.85 -5.56 8.17
C CYS A 130 -4.24 -5.74 8.77
N MET A 131 -5.23 -5.94 7.89
CA MET A 131 -6.64 -6.13 8.27
C MET A 131 -7.15 -7.54 8.00
N SER A 132 -6.41 -8.33 7.23
CA SER A 132 -6.87 -9.64 6.77
C SER A 132 -6.05 -10.75 7.41
N LEU A 133 -6.73 -11.67 8.07
CA LEU A 133 -6.11 -12.89 8.61
C LEU A 133 -5.68 -13.89 7.52
N SER A 134 -6.06 -13.66 6.26
CA SER A 134 -5.87 -14.66 5.19
C SER A 134 -4.49 -14.63 4.53
N ASN A 135 -3.83 -13.49 4.48
CA ASN A 135 -2.55 -13.33 3.74
C ASN A 135 -1.40 -12.84 4.63
N ASP A 136 -1.63 -12.71 5.94
CA ASP A 136 -0.64 -12.14 6.85
C ASP A 136 0.62 -13.01 6.95
N SER A 137 0.45 -14.34 6.94
CA SER A 137 1.57 -15.28 6.95
C SER A 137 2.39 -15.25 5.65
N GLU A 138 1.74 -15.10 4.49
CA GLU A 138 2.44 -14.99 3.21
C GLU A 138 3.23 -13.68 3.11
N ILE A 139 2.67 -12.56 3.58
CA ILE A 139 3.36 -11.27 3.64
C ILE A 139 4.58 -11.36 4.56
N GLU A 140 4.41 -11.96 5.75
CA GLU A 140 5.49 -12.12 6.72
C GLU A 140 6.64 -12.96 6.15
N ILE A 141 6.33 -14.13 5.59
CA ILE A 141 7.33 -15.00 4.97
C ILE A 141 8.03 -14.26 3.84
N PHE A 142 7.28 -13.63 2.93
CA PHE A 142 7.82 -12.92 1.78
C PHE A 142 8.76 -11.77 2.17
N LEU A 143 8.38 -10.96 3.15
CA LEU A 143 9.20 -9.85 3.62
C LEU A 143 10.45 -10.33 4.36
N ASN A 144 10.33 -11.40 5.17
CA ASN A 144 11.47 -12.01 5.86
C ASN A 144 12.47 -12.61 4.88
N GLU A 145 12.03 -13.28 3.81
CA GLU A 145 12.90 -13.79 2.74
C GLU A 145 13.68 -12.66 2.03
N LEU A 146 13.11 -11.47 1.98
CA LEU A 146 13.76 -10.26 1.44
C LEU A 146 14.51 -9.45 2.50
N GLU A 147 14.74 -10.02 3.69
CA GLU A 147 15.50 -9.43 4.80
C GLU A 147 14.90 -8.12 5.35
N TYR A 148 13.55 -8.00 5.32
CA TYR A 148 12.82 -6.92 5.96
C TYR A 148 12.42 -7.29 7.38
N THR A 149 12.60 -6.36 8.30
CA THR A 149 12.03 -6.42 9.66
C THR A 149 10.71 -5.66 9.68
N ILE A 150 9.72 -6.21 10.34
CA ILE A 150 8.36 -5.65 10.40
C ILE A 150 8.13 -5.00 11.75
N PHE A 151 7.50 -3.83 11.74
CA PHE A 151 7.15 -3.05 12.92
C PHE A 151 5.65 -2.78 12.94
N SER A 152 5.05 -2.85 14.12
CA SER A 152 3.69 -2.34 14.35
C SER A 152 3.73 -0.85 14.63
N ILE A 153 2.75 -0.12 14.12
CA ILE A 153 2.55 1.29 14.38
C ILE A 153 1.31 1.42 15.26
N ASP A 154 1.45 2.10 16.39
CA ASP A 154 0.32 2.55 17.19
C ASP A 154 0.03 4.00 16.82
N ASP A 155 -1.01 4.23 16.02
CA ASP A 155 -1.36 5.55 15.50
C ASP A 155 -1.83 6.51 16.59
N TRP A 156 -2.31 5.99 17.73
CA TRP A 156 -2.77 6.79 18.85
C TRP A 156 -1.62 7.26 19.75
N GLU A 157 -0.72 6.33 20.08
CA GLU A 157 0.45 6.64 20.90
C GLU A 157 1.61 7.22 20.11
N GLY A 158 1.55 7.12 18.76
CA GLY A 158 2.64 7.52 17.88
C GLY A 158 3.89 6.65 18.05
N THR A 159 3.74 5.41 18.53
CA THR A 159 4.87 4.52 18.79
C THR A 159 5.04 3.47 17.70
N ILE A 160 6.30 3.10 17.45
CA ILE A 160 6.68 2.04 16.51
C ILE A 160 7.47 0.97 17.28
N LYS A 161 7.03 -0.30 17.17
CA LYS A 161 7.66 -1.42 17.87
C LYS A 161 7.85 -2.58 16.90
N GLU A 162 9.03 -3.21 16.94
CA GLU A 162 9.26 -4.45 16.19
C GLU A 162 8.21 -5.50 16.56
N THR A 163 7.67 -6.16 15.56
CA THR A 163 6.69 -7.24 15.72
C THR A 163 7.08 -8.46 14.91
N LYS A 164 6.88 -9.63 15.48
CA LYS A 164 7.08 -10.91 14.78
C LYS A 164 5.80 -11.41 14.10
N PHE A 165 4.66 -10.78 14.42
CA PHE A 165 3.36 -11.25 13.95
C PHE A 165 2.59 -10.11 13.29
N LEU A 166 2.00 -10.38 12.15
CA LEU A 166 1.19 -9.43 11.39
C LEU A 166 -0.29 -9.41 11.81
N TYR A 167 -0.71 -10.26 12.72
CA TYR A 167 -2.11 -10.35 13.13
C TYR A 167 -2.66 -8.99 13.58
N PRO A 168 -3.91 -8.67 13.19
CA PRO A 168 -4.62 -7.54 13.79
C PRO A 168 -4.68 -7.71 15.31
N ILE A 169 -4.52 -6.61 16.03
CA ILE A 169 -4.67 -6.62 17.47
C ILE A 169 -6.15 -6.44 17.80
N PHE A 170 -6.68 -7.33 18.64
CA PHE A 170 -8.09 -7.32 19.05
C PHE A 170 -8.25 -6.75 20.46
N ASP A 171 -9.37 -6.09 20.69
CA ASP A 171 -9.79 -5.67 22.02
C ASP A 171 -10.41 -6.86 22.83
N ASN A 172 -10.80 -6.61 24.08
CA ASN A 172 -11.41 -7.61 24.96
C ASN A 172 -12.77 -8.11 24.44
N ASN A 173 -13.39 -7.45 23.48
CA ASN A 173 -14.66 -7.81 22.84
C ASN A 173 -14.45 -8.47 21.47
N ASN A 174 -13.22 -8.81 21.14
CA ASN A 174 -12.82 -9.43 19.88
C ASN A 174 -13.05 -8.54 18.64
N ASN A 175 -13.01 -7.20 18.82
CA ASN A 175 -13.01 -6.26 17.71
C ASN A 175 -11.57 -5.87 17.34
N ILE A 176 -11.32 -5.65 16.05
CA ILE A 176 -10.00 -5.16 15.58
C ILE A 176 -9.75 -3.76 16.14
N ILE A 177 -8.58 -3.56 16.73
CA ILE A 177 -8.13 -2.24 17.17
C ILE A 177 -7.57 -1.51 15.96
N HIS A 178 -8.38 -0.68 15.30
CA HIS A 178 -8.01 0.02 14.06
C HIS A 178 -6.77 0.90 14.17
N GLN A 179 -6.47 1.44 15.36
CA GLN A 179 -5.26 2.23 15.62
C GLN A 179 -3.96 1.41 15.55
N LYS A 180 -4.06 0.08 15.44
CA LYS A 180 -2.93 -0.85 15.45
C LYS A 180 -2.88 -1.75 14.21
N ILE A 181 -3.53 -1.36 13.12
CA ILE A 181 -3.50 -2.11 11.86
C ILE A 181 -2.32 -1.73 10.96
N ASN A 182 -1.77 -0.53 11.14
CA ASN A 182 -0.67 -0.05 10.33
C ASN A 182 0.65 -0.77 10.67
N ARG A 183 1.39 -1.09 9.62
CA ARG A 183 2.70 -1.74 9.69
C ARG A 183 3.72 -0.93 8.91
N LEU A 184 4.96 -1.03 9.37
CA LEU A 184 6.13 -0.57 8.65
C LEU A 184 7.05 -1.76 8.43
N ALA A 185 7.60 -1.91 7.23
CA ALA A 185 8.68 -2.85 6.99
C ALA A 185 9.92 -2.09 6.51
N ALA A 186 11.07 -2.40 7.12
CA ALA A 186 12.35 -1.83 6.77
C ALA A 186 13.37 -2.94 6.51
N HIS A 187 14.05 -2.86 5.37
CA HIS A 187 15.14 -3.78 5.06
C HIS A 187 16.30 -3.62 6.07
N LYS A 188 17.03 -4.69 6.38
CA LYS A 188 18.13 -4.68 7.36
C LYS A 188 19.13 -3.53 7.16
N THR A 189 19.38 -3.11 5.92
CA THR A 189 20.28 -1.98 5.60
C THR A 189 19.70 -0.60 5.94
N LYS A 190 18.44 -0.52 6.37
CA LYS A 190 17.74 0.72 6.70
C LYS A 190 17.34 0.84 8.17
N ILE A 191 17.61 -0.19 8.99
CA ILE A 191 17.20 -0.20 10.40
C ILE A 191 17.87 0.93 11.19
N ASP A 192 19.18 1.16 10.99
CA ASP A 192 19.89 2.25 11.69
C ASP A 192 19.34 3.64 11.31
N LEU A 193 19.01 3.84 10.03
CA LEU A 193 18.39 5.08 9.58
C LEU A 193 17.01 5.26 10.22
N LEU A 194 16.21 4.20 10.30
CA LEU A 194 14.89 4.23 10.93
C LEU A 194 15.01 4.59 12.41
N SER A 195 15.95 4.00 13.13
CA SER A 195 16.19 4.28 14.54
C SER A 195 16.54 5.76 14.79
N GLN A 196 17.32 6.40 13.90
CA GLN A 196 17.66 7.81 13.99
C GLN A 196 16.47 8.76 13.74
N ILE A 197 15.47 8.31 12.98
CA ILE A 197 14.26 9.11 12.68
C ILE A 197 13.24 9.02 13.81
N LEU A 198 13.21 7.91 14.54
CA LEU A 198 12.23 7.61 15.58
C LEU A 198 12.66 8.08 16.98
N THR A 199 13.89 8.56 17.16
CA THR A 199 14.40 9.21 18.38
C THR A 199 14.20 10.70 18.34
#